data_9d49a242fa56e5f6cd17c8d35f95f266
#
_entry.id   9d49a242fa56e5f6cd17c8d35f95f266
#
_cell.length_a   1.000
_cell.length_b   1.000
_cell.length_c   1.000
_cell.angle_alpha   90.00
_cell.angle_beta   90.00
_cell.angle_gamma   90.00
#
_symmetry.space_group_name_H-M   'P 1'
#
loop_
_entity.id
_entity.type
_entity.pdbx_description
1 polymer ?
#
loop_
_entity_poly.entity_id
_entity_poly.type
_entity_poly.pdbx_seq_one_letter_code
_entity_poly.pdbx_strand_id
1 'polypeptide(L)'
;MVDSVLYFEGDRNHGFRILRGVKNRFGSTNEIGVFTMTEKGLEEVDNPSQALLNGRPQNVSGSVVVSSLEGTRPILVELQALVCQTNFNMPRRTSVGIDYNRVNLILAVMEKRVGMNLWGYDAYVNIAGGMKVNDTAVDLGVAFAIASSMNNNCLLYTSPSPRD
;
A
#
# COMPACT_ATOMS: atom_id res chain seq x y z
N MET A 1 1.84 -22.52 -27.39
CA MET A 1 1.84 -22.67 -25.92
C MET A 1 3.19 -22.16 -25.43
N VAL A 2 3.25 -21.21 -24.49
CA VAL A 2 4.52 -20.65 -23.98
C VAL A 2 4.88 -21.28 -22.63
N ASP A 3 6.17 -21.43 -22.36
CA ASP A 3 6.67 -22.06 -21.14
C ASP A 3 6.79 -21.09 -19.96
N SER A 4 7.02 -19.82 -20.24
CA SER A 4 7.11 -18.78 -19.23
C SER A 4 6.34 -17.53 -19.67
N VAL A 5 5.67 -16.90 -18.71
CA VAL A 5 4.97 -15.61 -18.88
C VAL A 5 5.41 -14.68 -17.77
N LEU A 6 5.96 -13.56 -18.16
CA LEU A 6 6.36 -12.48 -17.28
C LEU A 6 5.40 -11.31 -17.48
N TYR A 7 5.03 -10.68 -16.40
CA TYR A 7 4.13 -9.53 -16.39
C TYR A 7 4.84 -8.32 -15.79
N PHE A 8 4.77 -7.19 -16.50
CA PHE A 8 5.24 -5.92 -16.00
C PHE A 8 4.09 -5.13 -15.39
N GLU A 9 4.23 -4.82 -14.11
CA GLU A 9 3.34 -3.91 -13.39
C GLU A 9 4.05 -2.57 -13.18
N GLY A 10 3.30 -1.49 -13.26
CA GLY A 10 3.82 -0.15 -12.94
C GLY A 10 2.95 0.95 -13.51
N ASP A 11 2.82 2.03 -12.76
CA ASP A 11 2.16 3.24 -13.21
C ASP A 11 3.16 4.13 -13.97
N ARG A 12 2.67 4.86 -14.99
CA ARG A 12 3.49 5.82 -15.76
C ARG A 12 4.00 6.97 -14.90
N ASN A 13 3.31 7.28 -13.81
CA ASN A 13 3.63 8.39 -12.92
C ASN A 13 4.62 8.02 -11.79
N HIS A 14 4.87 6.71 -11.59
CA HIS A 14 5.80 6.23 -10.57
C HIS A 14 7.00 5.58 -11.25
N GLY A 15 8.20 5.98 -10.87
CA GLY A 15 9.45 5.56 -11.51
C GLY A 15 9.74 4.05 -11.44
N PHE A 16 8.96 3.28 -10.69
CA PHE A 16 9.21 1.85 -10.49
C PHE A 16 8.40 0.96 -11.43
N ARG A 17 9.00 -0.17 -11.77
CA ARG A 17 8.40 -1.26 -12.53
C ARG A 17 8.63 -2.56 -11.79
N ILE A 18 7.58 -3.35 -11.62
CA ILE A 18 7.65 -4.67 -11.00
C ILE A 18 7.51 -5.71 -12.11
N LEU A 19 8.47 -6.61 -12.18
CA LEU A 19 8.44 -7.77 -13.05
C LEU A 19 8.01 -8.98 -12.23
N ARG A 20 6.92 -9.60 -12.63
CA ARG A 20 6.35 -10.76 -11.94
C ARG A 20 6.24 -11.95 -12.88
N GLY A 21 6.66 -13.13 -12.41
CA GLY A 21 6.37 -14.39 -13.08
C GLY A 21 4.90 -14.78 -12.89
N VAL A 22 4.15 -14.92 -13.99
CA VAL A 22 2.76 -15.40 -13.95
C VAL A 22 2.68 -16.88 -14.27
N LYS A 23 3.57 -17.35 -15.13
CA LYS A 23 3.73 -18.76 -15.47
C LYS A 23 5.22 -19.05 -15.65
N ASN A 24 5.69 -20.14 -15.05
CA ASN A 24 7.04 -20.63 -15.26
C ASN A 24 7.06 -22.17 -15.17
N ARG A 25 7.33 -22.83 -16.28
CA ARG A 25 7.39 -24.29 -16.33
C ARG A 25 8.62 -24.85 -15.62
N PHE A 26 9.70 -24.05 -15.52
CA PHE A 26 11.01 -24.49 -15.08
C PHE A 26 11.39 -24.01 -13.68
N GLY A 27 10.53 -23.25 -13.00
CA GLY A 27 10.84 -22.71 -11.67
C GLY A 27 9.66 -22.01 -11.00
N SER A 28 9.97 -21.30 -9.91
CA SER A 28 9.00 -20.56 -9.13
C SER A 28 8.41 -19.36 -9.89
N THR A 29 7.17 -19.01 -9.63
CA THR A 29 6.52 -17.77 -10.03
C THR A 29 6.39 -16.77 -8.87
N ASN A 30 6.91 -17.13 -7.69
CA ASN A 30 6.75 -16.33 -6.48
C ASN A 30 7.81 -15.23 -6.32
N GLU A 31 8.74 -15.13 -7.26
CA GLU A 31 9.79 -14.12 -7.23
C GLU A 31 9.37 -12.88 -8.02
N ILE A 32 9.78 -11.72 -7.52
CA ILE A 32 9.57 -10.43 -8.21
C ILE A 32 10.91 -9.72 -8.40
N GLY A 33 11.04 -9.01 -9.52
CA GLY A 33 12.09 -8.03 -9.75
C GLY A 33 11.52 -6.61 -9.67
N VAL A 34 12.22 -5.73 -8.98
CA VAL A 34 11.84 -4.30 -8.95
C VAL A 34 12.89 -3.50 -9.71
N PHE A 35 12.42 -2.70 -10.66
CA PHE A 35 13.25 -1.92 -11.56
C PHE A 35 12.82 -0.46 -11.54
N THR A 36 13.75 0.42 -11.82
CA THR A 36 13.48 1.82 -12.13
C THR A 36 13.79 2.10 -13.60
N MET A 37 13.05 3.04 -14.19
CA MET A 37 13.32 3.50 -15.55
C MET A 37 14.26 4.69 -15.48
N THR A 38 15.44 4.53 -16.10
CA THR A 38 16.45 5.57 -16.24
C THR A 38 16.61 5.95 -17.71
N GLU A 39 17.43 6.96 -17.99
CA GLU A 39 17.79 7.32 -19.37
C GLU A 39 18.55 6.19 -20.10
N LYS A 40 19.17 5.30 -19.36
CA LYS A 40 19.87 4.11 -19.87
C LYS A 40 18.97 2.89 -20.06
N GLY A 41 17.70 2.97 -19.62
CA GLY A 41 16.75 1.88 -19.66
C GLY A 41 16.32 1.41 -18.27
N LEU A 42 15.96 0.13 -18.15
CA LEU A 42 15.56 -0.50 -16.88
C LEU A 42 16.82 -0.85 -16.06
N GLU A 43 16.89 -0.33 -14.86
CA GLU A 43 17.92 -0.65 -13.88
C GLU A 43 17.29 -1.33 -12.66
N GLU A 44 17.95 -2.37 -12.15
CA GLU A 44 17.48 -3.08 -10.96
C GLU A 44 17.57 -2.19 -9.72
N VAL A 45 16.58 -2.31 -8.84
CA VAL A 45 16.53 -1.61 -7.56
C VAL A 45 16.97 -2.59 -6.47
N ASP A 46 18.16 -2.43 -5.92
CA ASP A 46 18.73 -3.30 -4.89
C ASP A 46 17.89 -3.31 -3.61
N ASN A 47 17.41 -2.15 -3.20
CA ASN A 47 16.54 -2.00 -2.01
C ASN A 47 15.21 -1.34 -2.37
N PRO A 48 14.21 -2.13 -2.79
CA PRO A 48 12.89 -1.60 -3.15
C PRO A 48 12.20 -0.85 -2.01
N SER A 49 12.36 -1.32 -0.77
CA SER A 49 11.77 -0.68 0.40
C SER A 49 12.29 0.75 0.57
N GLN A 50 13.58 0.95 0.46
CA GLN A 50 14.18 2.29 0.53
C GLN A 50 13.71 3.18 -0.62
N ALA A 51 13.65 2.63 -1.82
CA ALA A 51 13.23 3.36 -2.99
C ALA A 51 11.76 3.80 -2.91
N LEU A 52 10.87 2.91 -2.43
CA LEU A 52 9.44 3.20 -2.24
C LEU A 52 9.15 4.18 -1.09
N LEU A 53 10.05 4.25 -0.10
CA LEU A 53 9.93 5.18 1.02
C LEU A 53 10.64 6.51 0.80
N ASN A 54 11.41 6.64 -0.29
CA ASN A 54 12.07 7.88 -0.64
C ASN A 54 11.03 8.98 -0.94
N GLY A 55 11.22 10.14 -0.28
CA GLY A 55 10.29 11.27 -0.42
C GLY A 55 9.04 11.18 0.46
N ARG A 56 8.95 10.17 1.34
CA ARG A 56 7.86 10.08 2.30
C ARG A 56 7.78 11.36 3.14
N PRO A 57 6.60 11.98 3.25
CA PRO A 57 6.41 13.11 4.16
C PRO A 57 6.57 12.64 5.61
N GLN A 58 7.38 13.36 6.38
CA GLN A 58 7.55 13.10 7.81
C GLN A 58 6.55 13.93 8.62
N ASN A 59 6.13 13.41 9.77
CA ASN A 59 5.23 14.09 10.69
C ASN A 59 3.87 14.47 10.09
N VAL A 60 3.34 13.64 9.20
CA VAL A 60 2.02 13.83 8.58
C VAL A 60 1.07 12.76 9.12
N SER A 61 -0.16 13.18 9.48
CA SER A 61 -1.22 12.24 9.85
C SER A 61 -1.69 11.44 8.63
N GLY A 62 -2.13 10.20 8.87
CA GLY A 62 -2.63 9.34 7.81
C GLY A 62 -1.57 8.60 7.00
N SER A 63 -0.28 8.76 7.28
CA SER A 63 0.81 8.01 6.64
C SER A 63 1.36 6.93 7.57
N VAL A 64 1.38 5.68 7.11
CA VAL A 64 1.87 4.50 7.84
C VAL A 64 2.77 3.68 6.92
N VAL A 65 3.90 3.21 7.44
CA VAL A 65 4.71 2.20 6.75
C VAL A 65 4.28 0.82 7.21
N VAL A 66 4.02 -0.04 6.25
CA VAL A 66 3.64 -1.44 6.48
C VAL A 66 4.57 -2.37 5.72
N SER A 67 4.76 -3.58 6.26
CA SER A 67 5.41 -4.65 5.53
C SER A 67 4.36 -5.45 4.77
N SER A 68 4.61 -5.68 3.51
CA SER A 68 3.83 -6.57 2.66
C SER A 68 4.73 -7.65 2.08
N LEU A 69 4.19 -8.84 1.91
CA LEU A 69 4.88 -9.92 1.23
C LEU A 69 4.47 -9.96 -0.23
N GLU A 70 5.42 -9.65 -1.11
CA GLU A 70 5.22 -9.73 -2.55
C GLU A 70 5.97 -10.95 -3.10
N GLY A 71 5.22 -12.01 -3.39
CA GLY A 71 5.79 -13.32 -3.66
C GLY A 71 6.50 -13.87 -2.42
N THR A 72 7.82 -14.01 -2.48
CA THR A 72 8.69 -14.44 -1.36
C THR A 72 9.47 -13.27 -0.75
N ARG A 73 9.36 -12.06 -1.31
CA ARG A 73 10.14 -10.89 -0.91
C ARG A 73 9.33 -9.97 0.00
N PRO A 74 9.78 -9.71 1.24
CA PRO A 74 9.18 -8.67 2.07
C PRO A 74 9.56 -7.29 1.52
N ILE A 75 8.56 -6.44 1.38
CA ILE A 75 8.72 -5.06 0.90
C ILE A 75 8.02 -4.13 1.88
N LEU A 76 8.67 -3.03 2.24
CA LEU A 76 8.05 -1.95 2.99
C LEU A 76 7.37 -0.99 2.01
N VAL A 77 6.11 -0.71 2.27
CA VAL A 77 5.31 0.23 1.46
C VAL A 77 4.69 1.29 2.36
N GLU A 78 4.56 2.49 1.84
CA GLU A 78 3.82 3.54 2.51
C GLU A 78 2.34 3.44 2.14
N LEU A 79 1.50 3.40 3.17
CA LEU A 79 0.06 3.47 3.07
C LEU A 79 -0.39 4.86 3.53
N GLN A 80 -1.19 5.51 2.73
CA GLN A 80 -1.71 6.83 2.98
C GLN A 80 -3.24 6.78 3.09
N ALA A 81 -3.80 7.38 4.12
CA ALA A 81 -5.23 7.55 4.29
C ALA A 81 -5.57 9.01 4.53
N LEU A 82 -6.62 9.47 3.89
CA LEU A 82 -7.22 10.77 4.13
C LEU A 82 -8.67 10.57 4.53
N VAL A 83 -9.03 11.09 5.69
CA VAL A 83 -10.39 11.12 6.21
C VAL A 83 -10.80 12.56 6.39
N CYS A 84 -11.86 12.98 5.73
CA CYS A 84 -12.36 14.34 5.82
C CYS A 84 -13.89 14.35 5.91
N GLN A 85 -14.44 15.36 6.54
CA GLN A 85 -15.90 15.50 6.67
C GLN A 85 -16.54 15.54 5.27
N THR A 86 -17.57 14.71 5.06
CA THR A 86 -18.30 14.74 3.79
C THR A 86 -19.23 15.93 3.68
N ASN A 87 -19.28 16.51 2.49
CA ASN A 87 -20.27 17.54 2.14
C ASN A 87 -21.45 16.94 1.35
N PHE A 88 -21.52 15.61 1.25
CA PHE A 88 -22.55 14.90 0.50
C PHE A 88 -23.44 14.07 1.42
N ASN A 89 -24.62 13.70 0.92
CA ASN A 89 -25.56 12.84 1.67
C ASN A 89 -25.01 11.43 1.88
N MET A 90 -24.07 10.99 1.05
CA MET A 90 -23.40 9.70 1.15
C MET A 90 -21.88 9.88 1.18
N PRO A 91 -21.19 9.28 2.16
CA PRO A 91 -19.74 9.32 2.24
C PRO A 91 -19.09 8.64 1.03
N ARG A 92 -18.05 9.27 0.51
CA ARG A 92 -17.24 8.69 -0.57
C ARG A 92 -16.17 7.76 -0.01
N ARG A 93 -15.97 6.65 -0.67
CA ARG A 93 -14.91 5.68 -0.36
C ARG A 93 -14.09 5.46 -1.62
N THR A 94 -12.79 5.61 -1.51
CA THR A 94 -11.88 5.39 -2.64
C THR A 94 -10.64 4.65 -2.16
N SER A 95 -10.22 3.66 -2.93
CA SER A 95 -8.97 2.96 -2.67
C SER A 95 -8.14 2.82 -3.94
N VAL A 96 -6.84 2.99 -3.80
CA VAL A 96 -5.85 2.80 -4.86
C VAL A 96 -4.75 1.89 -4.35
N GLY A 97 -4.45 0.84 -5.08
CA GLY A 97 -3.43 -0.14 -4.70
C GLY A 97 -3.88 -1.19 -3.70
N ILE A 98 -5.10 -1.09 -3.17
CA ILE A 98 -5.70 -2.07 -2.24
C ILE A 98 -7.16 -2.31 -2.65
N ASP A 99 -7.67 -3.51 -2.38
CA ASP A 99 -9.04 -3.88 -2.73
C ASP A 99 -10.07 -2.98 -2.03
N TYR A 100 -11.02 -2.47 -2.80
CA TYR A 100 -12.06 -1.55 -2.34
C TYR A 100 -12.99 -2.18 -1.28
N ASN A 101 -13.39 -3.44 -1.48
CA ASN A 101 -14.29 -4.12 -0.55
C ASN A 101 -13.59 -4.36 0.80
N ARG A 102 -12.30 -4.63 0.74
CA ARG A 102 -11.47 -4.81 1.93
C ARG A 102 -11.37 -3.54 2.76
N VAL A 103 -11.13 -2.39 2.13
CA VAL A 103 -11.13 -1.08 2.82
C VAL A 103 -12.50 -0.81 3.46
N ASN A 104 -13.60 -1.08 2.75
CA ASN A 104 -14.94 -0.91 3.29
C ASN A 104 -15.22 -1.82 4.50
N LEU A 105 -14.71 -3.06 4.47
CA LEU A 105 -14.83 -3.97 5.61
C LEU A 105 -14.08 -3.43 6.84
N ILE A 106 -12.86 -2.94 6.64
CA ILE A 106 -12.05 -2.35 7.71
C ILE A 106 -12.77 -1.12 8.30
N LEU A 107 -13.29 -0.23 7.46
CA LEU A 107 -14.08 0.93 7.90
C LEU A 107 -15.29 0.51 8.74
N ALA A 108 -16.04 -0.51 8.31
CA ALA A 108 -17.19 -1.03 9.04
C ALA A 108 -16.79 -1.63 10.41
N VAL A 109 -15.65 -2.33 10.47
CA VAL A 109 -15.11 -2.86 11.73
C VAL A 109 -14.70 -1.72 12.66
N MET A 110 -14.01 -0.69 12.15
CA MET A 110 -13.60 0.47 12.93
C MET A 110 -14.81 1.24 13.48
N GLU A 111 -15.84 1.41 12.69
CA GLU A 111 -17.08 2.05 13.14
C GLU A 111 -17.78 1.24 14.20
N LYS A 112 -17.99 -0.07 13.97
CA LYS A 112 -18.77 -0.93 14.86
C LYS A 112 -18.04 -1.37 16.12
N ARG A 113 -16.74 -1.65 16.03
CA ARG A 113 -15.96 -2.25 17.13
C ARG A 113 -15.09 -1.24 17.86
N VAL A 114 -14.54 -0.28 17.16
CA VAL A 114 -13.71 0.77 17.74
C VAL A 114 -14.54 1.99 18.15
N GLY A 115 -15.76 2.11 17.64
CA GLY A 115 -16.65 3.23 17.96
C GLY A 115 -16.27 4.53 17.24
N MET A 116 -15.49 4.47 16.16
CA MET A 116 -15.18 5.64 15.37
C MET A 116 -16.39 6.04 14.52
N ASN A 117 -16.81 7.29 14.61
CA ASN A 117 -17.92 7.77 13.81
C ASN A 117 -17.42 8.14 12.39
N LEU A 118 -17.47 7.18 11.48
CA LEU A 118 -17.03 7.34 10.08
C LEU A 118 -18.18 7.63 9.12
N TRP A 119 -19.42 7.65 9.61
CA TRP A 119 -20.62 7.87 8.81
C TRP A 119 -20.61 9.21 8.07
N GLY A 120 -20.16 10.27 8.71
CA GLY A 120 -20.12 11.63 8.16
C GLY A 120 -18.80 11.97 7.48
N TYR A 121 -17.96 11.00 7.13
CA TYR A 121 -16.61 11.25 6.61
C TYR A 121 -16.34 10.49 5.32
N ASP A 122 -15.75 11.18 4.37
CA ASP A 122 -15.13 10.61 3.19
C ASP A 122 -13.82 9.95 3.59
N ALA A 123 -13.51 8.80 2.99
CA ALA A 123 -12.25 8.08 3.23
C ALA A 123 -11.57 7.70 1.91
N TYR A 124 -10.31 8.08 1.81
CA TYR A 124 -9.45 7.82 0.67
C TYR A 124 -8.23 7.04 1.18
N VAL A 125 -7.94 5.89 0.58
CA VAL A 125 -6.80 5.05 0.94
C VAL A 125 -5.96 4.81 -0.31
N ASN A 126 -4.65 5.00 -0.18
CA ASN A 126 -3.72 4.85 -1.28
C ASN A 126 -2.45 4.11 -0.83
N ILE A 127 -1.96 3.21 -1.65
CA ILE A 127 -0.62 2.64 -1.53
C ILE A 127 0.34 3.49 -2.37
N ALA A 128 1.32 4.10 -1.73
CA ALA A 128 2.32 4.89 -2.42
C ALA A 128 3.15 4.02 -3.39
N GLY A 129 3.70 4.64 -4.43
CA GLY A 129 4.52 3.93 -5.42
C GLY A 129 3.73 3.18 -6.49
N GLY A 130 2.39 3.28 -6.52
CA GLY A 130 1.55 2.66 -7.56
C GLY A 130 1.50 1.13 -7.49
N MET A 131 1.90 0.55 -6.37
CA MET A 131 1.85 -0.90 -6.16
C MET A 131 0.43 -1.35 -5.83
N LYS A 132 0.11 -2.59 -6.23
CA LYS A 132 -1.08 -3.29 -5.78
C LYS A 132 -0.69 -4.29 -4.69
N VAL A 133 -1.29 -4.15 -3.53
CA VAL A 133 -1.04 -5.00 -2.37
C VAL A 133 -2.27 -5.84 -2.07
N ASN A 134 -2.09 -7.17 -2.08
CA ASN A 134 -3.15 -8.12 -1.78
C ASN A 134 -2.95 -8.83 -0.43
N ASP A 135 -1.82 -8.58 0.23
CA ASP A 135 -1.47 -9.18 1.51
C ASP A 135 -2.39 -8.65 2.63
N THR A 136 -2.91 -9.57 3.45
CA THR A 136 -3.75 -9.23 4.61
C THR A 136 -2.98 -8.54 5.73
N ALA A 137 -1.66 -8.65 5.75
CA ALA A 137 -0.81 -7.98 6.73
C ALA A 137 -0.96 -6.45 6.73
N VAL A 138 -1.41 -5.87 5.60
CA VAL A 138 -1.61 -4.40 5.51
C VAL A 138 -2.89 -3.90 6.16
N ASP A 139 -3.83 -4.77 6.55
CA ASP A 139 -5.15 -4.37 7.09
C ASP A 139 -5.02 -3.52 8.36
N LEU A 140 -4.14 -3.94 9.25
CA LEU A 140 -3.86 -3.19 10.47
C LEU A 140 -3.29 -1.80 10.14
N GLY A 141 -2.42 -1.72 9.14
CA GLY A 141 -1.88 -0.45 8.66
C GLY A 141 -2.95 0.47 8.10
N VAL A 142 -3.93 -0.07 7.36
CA VAL A 142 -5.10 0.69 6.86
C VAL A 142 -5.90 1.27 8.03
N ALA A 143 -6.19 0.45 9.05
CA ALA A 143 -6.91 0.90 10.23
C ALA A 143 -6.15 2.02 10.97
N PHE A 144 -4.84 1.86 11.17
CA PHE A 144 -4.01 2.89 11.80
C PHE A 144 -3.92 4.18 10.98
N ALA A 145 -3.78 4.09 9.67
CA ALA A 145 -3.73 5.26 8.80
C ALA A 145 -5.05 6.05 8.85
N ILE A 146 -6.19 5.35 8.81
CA ILE A 146 -7.51 5.96 8.95
C ILE A 146 -7.67 6.63 10.31
N ALA A 147 -7.32 5.93 11.40
CA ALA A 147 -7.40 6.48 12.76
C ALA A 147 -6.48 7.70 12.94
N SER A 148 -5.26 7.63 12.41
CA SER A 148 -4.30 8.72 12.41
C SER A 148 -4.83 9.96 11.67
N SER A 149 -5.37 9.76 10.47
CA SER A 149 -5.93 10.84 9.67
C SER A 149 -7.14 11.48 10.35
N MET A 150 -8.06 10.67 10.89
CA MET A 150 -9.27 11.18 11.55
C MET A 150 -8.97 11.99 12.80
N ASN A 151 -7.95 11.59 13.57
CA ASN A 151 -7.55 12.28 14.81
C ASN A 151 -6.48 13.36 14.58
N ASN A 152 -6.02 13.57 13.35
CA ASN A 152 -4.89 14.45 13.01
C ASN A 152 -3.62 14.16 13.83
N ASN A 153 -3.43 12.92 14.25
CA ASN A 153 -2.29 12.47 15.00
C ASN A 153 -1.28 11.78 14.08
N CYS A 154 -0.06 12.33 14.03
CA CYS A 154 1.03 11.70 13.32
C CYS A 154 1.48 10.42 14.05
N LEU A 155 1.71 9.35 13.30
CA LEU A 155 2.31 8.12 13.81
C LEU A 155 3.84 8.26 13.68
N LEU A 156 4.52 8.42 14.79
CA LEU A 156 5.97 8.57 14.83
C LEU A 156 6.69 7.24 14.57
N TYR A 157 6.06 6.12 14.95
CA TYR A 157 6.57 4.77 14.73
C TYR A 157 5.50 3.90 14.09
N THR A 158 5.88 3.19 13.05
CA THR A 158 4.95 2.42 12.22
C THR A 158 4.89 0.94 12.58
N SER A 159 5.83 0.44 13.35
CA SER A 159 5.78 -0.87 14.01
C SER A 159 6.91 -0.93 15.03
N PRO A 160 6.67 -1.25 16.31
CA PRO A 160 7.76 -1.63 17.19
C PRO A 160 8.38 -2.91 16.63
N SER A 161 9.70 -2.93 16.54
CA SER A 161 10.43 -4.15 16.23
C SER A 161 10.10 -5.19 17.30
N PRO A 162 9.79 -6.45 16.94
CA PRO A 162 9.55 -7.48 17.93
C PRO A 162 10.79 -7.86 18.77
N ARG A 163 11.87 -7.07 18.69
CA ARG A 163 13.14 -7.28 19.39
C ARG A 163 13.54 -6.16 20.35
N ASP A 164 12.68 -5.18 20.58
CA ASP A 164 12.91 -4.14 21.59
C ASP A 164 12.08 -4.41 22.84
#